data_ea62b5569d8f2b8a454b845602aee788
#
_entry.id   ea62b5569d8f2b8a454b845602aee788
#
_cell.length_a   1.000
_cell.length_b   1.000
_cell.length_c   1.000
_cell.angle_alpha   90.00
_cell.angle_beta   90.00
_cell.angle_gamma   90.00
#
_symmetry.space_group_name_H-M   'P 1'
#
loop_
_entity.id
_entity.type
_entity.pdbx_description
1 polymer ?
#
loop_
_entity_poly.entity_id
_entity_poly.type
_entity_poly.pdbx_seq_one_letter_code
_entity_poly.pdbx_strand_id
1 'polypeptide(L)'
;LLTYKKEKIFKYILDLYKFNKNIIITNRNLRKEIPKYNNSELYFVKKNNSMFQTIIDSSNLLRSKNKFLLTSCDCYGEFNLTAHLNIVKKTKVDLCMFGFSFSNLQKKLNNAHTQLLIKNKTVKDINVKASYNSSLMGHAGFFWINSRKVFNYIPSFLSSNYYKSIKREIIIDDYFKFVIYNNLIKATVVKLKNYTHIGSLEEYNEYLYWEKYFKNV
;
A
#
# COMPACT_ATOMS: atom_id res chain seq x y z
N LEU A 1 -10.16 13.49 -9.50
CA LEU A 1 -9.53 12.92 -8.29
C LEU A 1 -10.58 12.67 -7.23
N LEU A 2 -10.60 11.48 -6.62
CA LEU A 2 -11.52 11.11 -5.54
C LEU A 2 -11.38 12.05 -4.35
N THR A 3 -12.51 12.41 -3.71
CA THR A 3 -12.54 13.27 -2.54
C THR A 3 -12.95 12.48 -1.31
N TYR A 4 -12.33 12.80 -0.18
CA TYR A 4 -12.66 12.31 1.14
C TYR A 4 -12.83 13.50 2.08
N LYS A 5 -13.94 13.56 2.82
CA LYS A 5 -14.26 14.71 3.69
C LYS A 5 -14.11 16.07 2.98
N LYS A 6 -14.63 16.16 1.74
CA LYS A 6 -14.55 17.35 0.85
C LYS A 6 -13.14 17.72 0.37
N GLU A 7 -12.12 16.96 0.69
CA GLU A 7 -10.75 17.17 0.22
C GLU A 7 -10.30 16.03 -0.68
N LYS A 8 -9.27 16.28 -1.51
CA LYS A 8 -8.66 15.21 -2.31
C LYS A 8 -8.03 14.19 -1.35
N ILE A 9 -8.33 12.91 -1.52
CA ILE A 9 -7.94 11.85 -0.59
C ILE A 9 -6.44 11.82 -0.31
N PHE A 10 -5.60 12.05 -1.34
CA PHE A 10 -4.16 12.04 -1.14
C PHE A 10 -3.66 13.18 -0.23
N LYS A 11 -4.35 14.35 -0.21
CA LYS A 11 -4.06 15.42 0.74
C LYS A 11 -4.36 14.96 2.16
N TYR A 12 -5.50 14.34 2.35
CA TYR A 12 -5.88 13.78 3.65
C TYR A 12 -4.82 12.78 4.17
N ILE A 13 -4.30 11.92 3.30
CA ILE A 13 -3.23 10.97 3.64
C ILE A 13 -1.95 11.71 4.05
N LEU A 14 -1.55 12.75 3.32
CA LEU A 14 -0.36 13.54 3.63
C LEU A 14 -0.47 14.23 4.99
N ASP A 15 -1.65 14.80 5.28
CA ASP A 15 -1.90 15.51 6.54
C ASP A 15 -2.01 14.55 7.75
N LEU A 16 -2.54 13.34 7.52
CA LEU A 16 -2.73 12.33 8.56
C LEU A 16 -1.41 11.85 9.16
N TYR A 17 -0.41 11.59 8.33
CA TYR A 17 0.84 10.96 8.79
C TYR A 17 1.93 11.95 9.20
N LYS A 18 1.80 13.24 8.89
CA LYS A 18 2.70 14.33 9.32
C LYS A 18 4.19 14.00 9.20
N PHE A 19 4.61 13.39 8.09
CA PHE A 19 6.01 13.12 7.83
C PHE A 19 6.78 14.42 7.52
N ASN A 20 8.05 14.49 7.91
CA ASN A 20 8.90 15.64 7.64
C ASN A 20 9.10 15.90 6.15
N LYS A 21 9.00 14.86 5.34
CA LYS A 21 9.14 14.94 3.89
C LYS A 21 8.23 13.91 3.22
N ASN A 22 7.48 14.38 2.24
CA ASN A 22 6.64 13.54 1.40
C ASN A 22 7.17 13.57 -0.04
N ILE A 23 7.04 12.45 -0.74
CA ILE A 23 7.30 12.36 -2.18
C ILE A 23 6.05 11.80 -2.84
N ILE A 24 5.48 12.58 -3.74
CA ILE A 24 4.32 12.17 -4.52
C ILE A 24 4.83 11.69 -5.88
N ILE A 25 4.72 10.38 -6.13
CA ILE A 25 5.09 9.78 -7.41
C ILE A 25 3.87 9.80 -8.31
N THR A 26 3.99 10.44 -9.46
CA THR A 26 2.86 10.65 -10.36
C THR A 26 3.32 10.77 -11.82
N ASN A 27 2.39 10.72 -12.79
CA ASN A 27 2.71 11.05 -14.17
C ASN A 27 2.58 12.56 -14.43
N ARG A 28 3.29 13.05 -15.46
CA ARG A 28 3.33 14.48 -15.79
C ARG A 28 1.98 15.10 -16.15
N ASN A 29 1.06 14.28 -16.67
CA ASN A 29 -0.26 14.77 -17.08
C ASN A 29 -1.11 15.25 -15.88
N LEU A 30 -0.86 14.69 -14.68
CA LEU A 30 -1.56 15.08 -13.45
C LEU A 30 -0.93 16.27 -12.72
N ARG A 31 0.16 16.84 -13.23
CA ARG A 31 0.90 17.93 -12.57
C ARG A 31 0.00 19.11 -12.17
N LYS A 32 -0.93 19.50 -13.04
CA LYS A 32 -1.83 20.63 -12.80
C LYS A 32 -2.91 20.33 -11.76
N GLU A 33 -3.20 19.06 -11.55
CA GLU A 33 -4.23 18.61 -10.61
C GLU A 33 -3.70 18.41 -9.18
N ILE A 34 -2.38 18.36 -9.02
CA ILE A 34 -1.73 18.17 -7.73
C ILE A 34 -1.20 19.51 -7.27
N PRO A 35 -1.85 20.15 -6.29
CA PRO A 35 -1.38 21.43 -5.75
C PRO A 35 -0.04 21.25 -5.03
N LYS A 36 0.72 22.32 -4.89
CA LYS A 36 1.93 22.33 -4.07
C LYS A 36 1.54 22.16 -2.60
N TYR A 37 2.15 21.19 -1.93
CA TYR A 37 2.04 21.00 -0.49
C TYR A 37 3.37 21.31 0.16
N ASN A 38 3.32 21.91 1.36
CA ASN A 38 4.50 22.08 2.19
C ASN A 38 5.13 20.71 2.48
N ASN A 39 6.45 20.64 2.43
CA ASN A 39 7.23 19.41 2.67
C ASN A 39 6.96 18.27 1.66
N SER A 40 6.44 18.58 0.46
CA SER A 40 6.19 17.58 -0.58
C SER A 40 6.97 17.88 -1.85
N GLU A 41 7.60 16.84 -2.40
CA GLU A 41 8.25 16.84 -3.71
C GLU A 41 7.46 16.00 -4.69
N LEU A 42 7.35 16.48 -5.95
CA LEU A 42 6.77 15.71 -7.03
C LEU A 42 7.87 14.97 -7.78
N TYR A 43 7.71 13.66 -7.91
CA TYR A 43 8.55 12.83 -8.76
C TYR A 43 7.72 12.31 -9.93
N PHE A 44 8.18 12.62 -11.15
CA PHE A 44 7.43 12.28 -12.35
C PHE A 44 7.96 11.01 -13.00
N VAL A 45 7.07 10.06 -13.20
CA VAL A 45 7.29 8.85 -13.99
C VAL A 45 6.62 8.97 -15.35
N LYS A 46 7.00 8.12 -16.30
CA LYS A 46 6.28 7.99 -17.57
C LYS A 46 4.86 7.52 -17.30
N LYS A 47 3.92 7.89 -18.20
CA LYS A 47 2.58 7.30 -18.15
C LYS A 47 2.72 5.78 -18.35
N ASN A 48 2.30 5.00 -17.39
CA ASN A 48 2.29 3.55 -17.44
C ASN A 48 0.93 3.03 -16.97
N ASN A 49 0.67 1.77 -17.23
CA ASN A 49 -0.64 1.15 -16.99
C ASN A 49 -0.67 0.30 -15.73
N SER A 50 0.41 0.33 -14.90
CA SER A 50 0.41 -0.45 -13.65
C SER A 50 1.12 0.27 -12.52
N MET A 51 0.66 0.01 -11.28
CA MET A 51 1.30 0.49 -10.07
C MET A 51 2.73 -0.06 -9.97
N PHE A 52 2.95 -1.33 -10.33
CA PHE A 52 4.27 -1.95 -10.24
C PHE A 52 5.28 -1.30 -11.21
N GLN A 53 4.84 -0.91 -12.42
CA GLN A 53 5.70 -0.17 -13.34
C GLN A 53 6.10 1.19 -12.76
N THR A 54 5.20 1.86 -12.05
CA THR A 54 5.52 3.10 -11.32
C THR A 54 6.65 2.87 -10.30
N ILE A 55 6.64 1.74 -9.59
CA ILE A 55 7.72 1.37 -8.64
C ILE A 55 9.03 1.09 -9.39
N ILE A 56 9.00 0.41 -10.53
CA ILE A 56 10.20 0.17 -11.36
C ILE A 56 10.79 1.50 -11.82
N ASP A 57 9.98 2.38 -12.38
CA ASP A 57 10.41 3.69 -12.93
C ASP A 57 10.98 4.61 -11.84
N SER A 58 10.51 4.46 -10.59
CA SER A 58 10.98 5.20 -9.42
C SER A 58 12.03 4.45 -8.59
N SER A 59 12.47 3.27 -9.01
CA SER A 59 13.32 2.38 -8.20
C SER A 59 14.63 3.02 -7.73
N ASN A 60 15.26 3.89 -8.55
CA ASN A 60 16.47 4.61 -8.16
C ASN A 60 16.19 5.60 -7.02
N LEU A 61 15.06 6.31 -7.08
CA LEU A 61 14.60 7.17 -5.99
C LEU A 61 14.34 6.36 -4.72
N LEU A 62 13.61 5.26 -4.83
CA LEU A 62 13.26 4.42 -3.68
C LEU A 62 14.49 3.80 -3.02
N ARG A 63 15.47 3.32 -3.81
CA ARG A 63 16.75 2.80 -3.31
C ARG A 63 17.61 3.88 -2.64
N SER A 64 17.46 5.14 -3.00
CA SER A 64 18.21 6.25 -2.37
C SER A 64 17.72 6.55 -0.95
N LYS A 65 16.56 6.06 -0.54
CA LYS A 65 15.96 6.28 0.78
C LYS A 65 16.27 5.13 1.73
N ASN A 66 16.53 5.47 3.00
CA ASN A 66 16.84 4.45 4.00
C ASN A 66 15.58 3.79 4.57
N LYS A 67 14.63 4.62 5.01
CA LYS A 67 13.37 4.17 5.62
C LYS A 67 12.25 5.09 5.20
N PHE A 68 11.13 4.52 4.78
CA PHE A 68 9.97 5.32 4.36
C PHE A 68 8.68 4.49 4.38
N LEU A 69 7.55 5.18 4.44
CA LEU A 69 6.24 4.61 4.18
C LEU A 69 5.93 4.73 2.69
N LEU A 70 5.64 3.62 2.05
CA LEU A 70 5.08 3.56 0.71
C LEU A 70 3.59 3.27 0.84
N THR A 71 2.74 4.08 0.23
CA THR A 71 1.28 3.93 0.27
C THR A 71 0.65 4.28 -1.05
N SER A 72 -0.49 3.67 -1.34
CA SER A 72 -1.38 4.11 -2.41
C SER A 72 -2.12 5.39 -1.99
N CYS A 73 -2.79 6.03 -2.95
CA CYS A 73 -3.49 7.31 -2.74
C CYS A 73 -5.01 7.14 -2.56
N ASP A 74 -5.51 5.92 -2.44
CA ASP A 74 -6.93 5.57 -2.42
C ASP A 74 -7.38 4.87 -1.13
N CYS A 75 -6.50 4.80 -0.15
CA CYS A 75 -6.81 4.22 1.15
C CYS A 75 -6.07 4.93 2.28
N TYR A 76 -6.61 4.84 3.48
CA TYR A 76 -5.94 5.28 4.69
C TYR A 76 -6.25 4.34 5.87
N GLY A 77 -5.46 4.44 6.92
CA GLY A 77 -5.68 3.73 8.17
C GLY A 77 -4.84 4.32 9.28
N GLU A 78 -5.31 4.17 10.50
CA GLU A 78 -4.64 4.73 11.66
C GLU A 78 -3.65 3.74 12.28
N PHE A 79 -2.47 4.22 12.59
CA PHE A 79 -1.48 3.48 13.38
C PHE A 79 -0.64 4.43 14.24
N ASN A 80 -0.17 3.92 15.36
CA ASN A 80 0.74 4.69 16.20
C ASN A 80 2.17 4.57 15.64
N LEU A 81 2.68 5.66 15.06
CA LEU A 81 4.00 5.69 14.41
C LEU A 81 5.12 5.30 15.40
N THR A 82 5.10 5.81 16.63
CA THR A 82 6.13 5.51 17.65
C THR A 82 6.11 4.03 18.02
N ALA A 83 4.94 3.47 18.28
CA ALA A 83 4.79 2.05 18.58
C ALA A 83 5.23 1.18 17.40
N HIS A 84 4.88 1.58 16.16
CA HIS A 84 5.30 0.92 14.94
C HIS A 84 6.83 0.92 14.77
N LEU A 85 7.48 2.06 14.93
CA LEU A 85 8.94 2.17 14.83
C LEU A 85 9.66 1.30 15.87
N ASN A 86 9.11 1.19 17.08
CA ASN A 86 9.62 0.29 18.11
C ASN A 86 9.51 -1.19 17.70
N ILE A 87 8.41 -1.60 17.10
CA ILE A 87 8.24 -2.96 16.57
C ILE A 87 9.27 -3.24 15.48
N VAL A 88 9.39 -2.36 14.50
CA VAL A 88 10.34 -2.50 13.37
C VAL A 88 11.78 -2.59 13.88
N LYS A 89 12.15 -1.75 14.86
CA LYS A 89 13.49 -1.76 15.47
C LYS A 89 13.79 -3.07 16.19
N LYS A 90 12.81 -3.60 16.96
CA LYS A 90 12.97 -4.86 17.72
C LYS A 90 13.05 -6.08 16.81
N THR A 91 12.25 -6.11 15.74
CA THR A 91 12.11 -7.30 14.88
C THR A 91 13.18 -7.41 13.81
N LYS A 92 13.96 -6.36 13.57
CA LYS A 92 15.01 -6.30 12.53
C LYS A 92 14.52 -6.79 11.16
N VAL A 93 13.29 -6.45 10.79
CA VAL A 93 12.69 -6.82 9.52
C VAL A 93 13.06 -5.85 8.40
N ASP A 94 13.00 -6.32 7.17
CA ASP A 94 13.25 -5.50 5.97
C ASP A 94 12.00 -4.72 5.54
N LEU A 95 10.83 -5.33 5.76
CA LEU A 95 9.53 -4.84 5.36
C LEU A 95 8.52 -4.99 6.50
N CYS A 96 7.69 -3.97 6.73
CA CYS A 96 6.49 -4.14 7.52
C CYS A 96 5.28 -3.82 6.65
N MET A 97 4.37 -4.77 6.55
CA MET A 97 3.09 -4.63 5.86
C MET A 97 2.01 -4.21 6.86
N PHE A 98 1.03 -3.46 6.39
CA PHE A 98 -0.08 -3.07 7.24
C PHE A 98 -1.32 -3.86 6.87
N GLY A 99 -1.92 -4.50 7.88
CA GLY A 99 -3.09 -5.34 7.70
C GLY A 99 -4.34 -4.75 8.32
N PHE A 100 -5.50 -5.18 7.84
CA PHE A 100 -6.80 -4.78 8.36
C PHE A 100 -7.74 -5.97 8.50
N SER A 101 -8.81 -5.79 9.28
CA SER A 101 -9.91 -6.77 9.36
C SER A 101 -10.98 -6.41 8.34
N PHE A 102 -11.42 -7.37 7.55
CA PHE A 102 -12.43 -7.18 6.51
C PHE A 102 -13.78 -6.73 7.09
N SER A 103 -14.38 -5.73 6.49
CA SER A 103 -15.79 -5.36 6.65
C SER A 103 -16.70 -6.38 5.95
N ASN A 104 -18.00 -6.31 6.20
CA ASN A 104 -18.96 -7.19 5.54
C ASN A 104 -19.05 -6.96 4.02
N LEU A 105 -18.87 -5.71 3.56
CA LEU A 105 -18.80 -5.42 2.13
C LEU A 105 -17.55 -6.04 1.52
N GLN A 106 -16.38 -5.79 2.11
CA GLN A 106 -15.10 -6.27 1.59
C GLN A 106 -15.02 -7.80 1.49
N LYS A 107 -15.69 -8.54 2.40
CA LYS A 107 -15.80 -10.00 2.32
C LYS A 107 -16.56 -10.49 1.09
N LYS A 108 -17.47 -9.67 0.54
CA LYS A 108 -18.27 -10.00 -0.64
C LYS A 108 -17.60 -9.62 -1.95
N LEU A 109 -16.59 -8.76 -1.90
CA LEU A 109 -15.85 -8.32 -3.09
C LEU A 109 -14.82 -9.38 -3.49
N ASN A 110 -15.17 -10.19 -4.49
CA ASN A 110 -14.27 -11.23 -5.00
C ASN A 110 -13.02 -10.60 -5.64
N ASN A 111 -11.85 -11.15 -5.28
CA ASN A 111 -10.56 -10.80 -5.85
C ASN A 111 -10.20 -9.29 -5.75
N ALA A 112 -10.87 -8.54 -4.89
CA ALA A 112 -10.61 -7.10 -4.73
C ALA A 112 -9.38 -6.83 -3.87
N HIS A 113 -9.19 -7.64 -2.83
CA HIS A 113 -8.17 -7.39 -1.81
C HIS A 113 -7.08 -8.45 -1.79
N THR A 114 -5.87 -8.00 -1.51
CA THR A 114 -4.74 -8.85 -1.16
C THR A 114 -4.86 -9.30 0.30
N GLN A 115 -4.47 -10.54 0.59
CA GLN A 115 -4.56 -11.14 1.92
C GLN A 115 -3.20 -11.69 2.37
N LEU A 116 -2.91 -11.59 3.67
CA LEU A 116 -1.65 -11.99 4.28
C LEU A 116 -1.81 -13.27 5.07
N LEU A 117 -0.98 -14.28 4.79
CA LEU A 117 -0.78 -15.44 5.66
C LEU A 117 0.27 -15.09 6.72
N ILE A 118 -0.14 -15.08 7.99
CA ILE A 118 0.69 -14.63 9.10
C ILE A 118 0.92 -15.78 10.08
N LYS A 119 2.18 -16.01 10.44
CA LYS A 119 2.55 -16.93 11.51
C LYS A 119 3.55 -16.25 12.44
N ASN A 120 3.24 -16.18 13.74
CA ASN A 120 4.09 -15.54 14.76
C ASN A 120 4.50 -14.11 14.37
N LYS A 121 3.53 -13.26 13.98
CA LYS A 121 3.73 -11.88 13.49
C LYS A 121 4.58 -11.74 12.22
N THR A 122 5.02 -12.83 11.63
CA THR A 122 5.78 -12.84 10.37
C THR A 122 4.83 -13.13 9.22
N VAL A 123 4.93 -12.34 8.16
CA VAL A 123 4.22 -12.64 6.90
C VAL A 123 4.94 -13.80 6.21
N LYS A 124 4.21 -14.86 5.94
CA LYS A 124 4.73 -16.08 5.32
C LYS A 124 4.38 -16.20 3.86
N ASP A 125 3.22 -15.70 3.47
CA ASP A 125 2.79 -15.66 2.08
C ASP A 125 1.76 -14.54 1.88
N ILE A 126 1.50 -14.20 0.63
CA ILE A 126 0.57 -13.17 0.18
C ILE A 126 -0.36 -13.77 -0.87
N ASN A 127 -1.66 -13.75 -0.62
CA ASN A 127 -2.68 -14.11 -1.60
C ASN A 127 -3.13 -12.83 -2.31
N VAL A 128 -2.54 -12.58 -3.47
CA VAL A 128 -2.73 -11.33 -4.22
C VAL A 128 -4.07 -11.35 -4.95
N LYS A 129 -4.92 -10.34 -4.67
CA LYS A 129 -6.24 -10.18 -5.32
C LYS A 129 -7.03 -11.50 -5.30
N ALA A 130 -7.17 -12.10 -4.13
CA ALA A 130 -7.80 -13.41 -3.96
C ALA A 130 -9.18 -13.32 -3.30
N SER A 131 -10.00 -14.34 -3.50
CA SER A 131 -11.28 -14.49 -2.81
C SER A 131 -11.08 -14.50 -1.29
N TYR A 132 -12.04 -13.93 -0.57
CA TYR A 132 -11.96 -13.79 0.88
C TYR A 132 -11.74 -15.14 1.59
N ASN A 133 -10.77 -15.16 2.50
CA ASN A 133 -10.49 -16.26 3.40
C ASN A 133 -10.44 -15.75 4.85
N SER A 134 -11.28 -16.29 5.71
CA SER A 134 -11.42 -15.85 7.11
C SER A 134 -10.17 -16.09 7.97
N SER A 135 -9.28 -17.00 7.57
CA SER A 135 -8.02 -17.27 8.27
C SER A 135 -6.89 -16.27 7.92
N LEU A 136 -7.12 -15.38 6.96
CA LEU A 136 -6.14 -14.44 6.46
C LEU A 136 -6.51 -13.00 6.85
N MET A 137 -5.50 -12.13 6.93
CA MET A 137 -5.67 -10.70 7.19
C MET A 137 -5.64 -9.93 5.87
N GLY A 138 -6.53 -8.95 5.69
CA GLY A 138 -6.47 -8.05 4.54
C GLY A 138 -5.19 -7.21 4.56
N HIS A 139 -4.60 -6.96 3.39
CA HIS A 139 -3.47 -6.05 3.22
C HIS A 139 -3.96 -4.66 2.80
N ALA A 140 -3.51 -3.64 3.49
CA ALA A 140 -4.01 -2.26 3.35
C ALA A 140 -3.32 -1.44 2.25
N GLY A 141 -2.40 -2.02 1.49
CA GLY A 141 -1.62 -1.26 0.49
C GLY A 141 -0.56 -0.32 1.09
N PHE A 142 -0.24 -0.48 2.37
CA PHE A 142 0.79 0.28 3.08
C PHE A 142 1.99 -0.61 3.38
N PHE A 143 3.19 -0.06 3.11
CA PHE A 143 4.45 -0.75 3.28
C PHE A 143 5.46 0.16 3.97
N TRP A 144 5.89 -0.20 5.16
CA TRP A 144 7.06 0.44 5.75
C TRP A 144 8.32 -0.27 5.26
N ILE A 145 9.05 0.40 4.41
CA ILE A 145 10.33 -0.08 3.90
C ILE A 145 11.41 0.26 4.91
N ASN A 146 12.01 -0.75 5.54
CA ASN A 146 13.05 -0.60 6.55
C ASN A 146 14.45 -0.88 6.00
N SER A 147 14.54 -1.51 4.85
CA SER A 147 15.81 -1.82 4.19
C SER A 147 15.67 -1.64 2.68
N ARG A 148 16.56 -0.83 2.09
CA ARG A 148 16.63 -0.63 0.64
C ARG A 148 16.87 -1.91 -0.16
N LYS A 149 17.43 -2.95 0.45
CA LYS A 149 17.64 -4.26 -0.20
C LYS A 149 16.33 -4.89 -0.71
N VAL A 150 15.20 -4.47 -0.15
CA VAL A 150 13.87 -4.91 -0.58
C VAL A 150 13.68 -4.75 -2.09
N PHE A 151 14.27 -3.74 -2.73
CA PHE A 151 14.15 -3.50 -4.17
C PHE A 151 15.28 -4.10 -5.01
N ASN A 152 16.26 -4.78 -4.41
CA ASN A 152 17.38 -5.38 -5.15
C ASN A 152 16.97 -6.59 -6.00
N TYR A 153 15.83 -7.20 -5.66
CA TYR A 153 15.34 -8.43 -6.31
C TYR A 153 14.36 -8.17 -7.45
N ILE A 154 14.13 -6.90 -7.84
CA ILE A 154 13.27 -6.57 -8.99
C ILE A 154 13.73 -7.28 -10.27
N PRO A 155 15.02 -7.29 -10.66
CA PRO A 155 15.46 -8.03 -11.85
C PRO A 155 15.16 -9.52 -11.78
N SER A 156 15.39 -10.15 -10.62
CA SER A 156 15.10 -11.57 -10.40
C SER A 156 13.60 -11.87 -10.48
N PHE A 157 12.75 -10.98 -9.96
CA PHE A 157 11.31 -11.12 -10.10
C PHE A 157 10.88 -11.05 -11.56
N LEU A 158 11.34 -10.04 -12.32
CA LEU A 158 11.00 -9.85 -13.73
C LEU A 158 11.41 -11.02 -14.63
N SER A 159 12.49 -11.72 -14.28
CA SER A 159 12.95 -12.91 -15.01
C SER A 159 12.27 -14.20 -14.56
N SER A 160 11.55 -14.21 -13.44
CA SER A 160 10.97 -15.41 -12.83
C SER A 160 9.81 -16.00 -13.63
N ASN A 161 9.61 -17.32 -13.48
CA ASN A 161 8.42 -17.99 -14.01
C ASN A 161 7.13 -17.49 -13.32
N TYR A 162 7.22 -17.08 -12.05
CA TYR A 162 6.09 -16.50 -11.34
C TYR A 162 5.61 -15.21 -12.02
N TYR A 163 6.50 -14.26 -12.32
CA TYR A 163 6.16 -13.04 -13.05
C TYR A 163 5.48 -13.34 -14.39
N LYS A 164 6.05 -14.27 -15.16
CA LYS A 164 5.54 -14.68 -16.49
C LYS A 164 4.15 -15.35 -16.43
N SER A 165 3.81 -15.97 -15.29
CA SER A 165 2.53 -16.65 -15.09
C SER A 165 1.37 -15.72 -14.74
N ILE A 166 1.64 -14.48 -14.33
CA ILE A 166 0.61 -13.51 -13.96
C ILE A 166 -0.08 -12.98 -15.22
N LYS A 167 -1.39 -13.26 -15.33
CA LYS A 167 -2.21 -12.85 -16.51
C LYS A 167 -3.05 -11.59 -16.29
N ARG A 168 -3.01 -11.01 -15.10
CA ARG A 168 -3.67 -9.74 -14.75
C ARG A 168 -2.65 -8.61 -14.63
N GLU A 169 -3.12 -7.40 -14.36
CA GLU A 169 -2.23 -6.31 -13.98
C GLU A 169 -1.35 -6.71 -12.79
N ILE A 170 -0.06 -6.50 -12.94
CA ILE A 170 0.93 -6.78 -11.90
C ILE A 170 0.98 -5.61 -10.95
N ILE A 171 0.79 -5.90 -9.67
CA ILE A 171 0.85 -4.93 -8.59
C ILE A 171 2.07 -5.19 -7.69
N ILE A 172 2.36 -4.26 -6.80
CA ILE A 172 3.55 -4.39 -5.92
C ILE A 172 3.46 -5.59 -4.97
N ASP A 173 2.25 -6.01 -4.62
CA ASP A 173 2.03 -7.21 -3.80
C ASP A 173 2.55 -8.49 -4.46
N ASP A 174 2.52 -8.58 -5.79
CA ASP A 174 3.09 -9.73 -6.52
C ASP A 174 4.60 -9.80 -6.32
N TYR A 175 5.25 -8.65 -6.37
CA TYR A 175 6.67 -8.57 -6.09
C TYR A 175 6.99 -8.96 -4.65
N PHE A 176 6.25 -8.44 -3.67
CA PHE A 176 6.46 -8.79 -2.27
C PHE A 176 6.13 -10.25 -1.98
N LYS A 177 5.10 -10.82 -2.62
CA LYS A 177 4.86 -12.28 -2.58
C LYS A 177 6.11 -13.05 -3.01
N PHE A 178 6.67 -12.72 -4.16
CA PHE A 178 7.86 -13.38 -4.68
C PHE A 178 9.04 -13.32 -3.70
N VAL A 179 9.38 -12.14 -3.17
CA VAL A 179 10.56 -11.99 -2.30
C VAL A 179 10.35 -12.59 -0.90
N ILE A 180 9.13 -12.60 -0.38
CA ILE A 180 8.79 -13.21 0.91
C ILE A 180 8.76 -14.73 0.79
N TYR A 181 8.07 -15.28 -0.22
CA TYR A 181 7.96 -16.70 -0.44
C TYR A 181 9.34 -17.35 -0.64
N ASN A 182 10.24 -16.70 -1.36
CA ASN A 182 11.61 -17.16 -1.58
C ASN A 182 12.57 -16.83 -0.41
N ASN A 183 12.06 -16.33 0.73
CA ASN A 183 12.85 -15.96 1.93
C ASN A 183 13.98 -14.95 1.65
N LEU A 184 13.86 -14.11 0.62
CA LEU A 184 14.85 -13.08 0.25
C LEU A 184 14.83 -11.89 1.21
N ILE A 185 13.66 -11.63 1.83
CA ILE A 185 13.46 -10.58 2.83
C ILE A 185 12.65 -11.11 4.01
N LYS A 186 12.77 -10.42 5.14
CA LYS A 186 11.94 -10.66 6.33
C LYS A 186 10.84 -9.62 6.40
N ALA A 187 9.59 -10.08 6.48
CA ALA A 187 8.43 -9.21 6.58
C ALA A 187 7.63 -9.47 7.86
N THR A 188 7.14 -8.40 8.49
CA THR A 188 6.20 -8.45 9.62
C THR A 188 4.91 -7.73 9.26
N VAL A 189 3.92 -7.80 10.13
CA VAL A 189 2.64 -7.11 9.96
C VAL A 189 2.30 -6.27 11.18
N VAL A 190 1.70 -5.10 10.93
CA VAL A 190 1.04 -4.26 11.94
C VAL A 190 -0.42 -4.07 11.51
N LYS A 191 -1.34 -4.31 12.45
CA LYS A 191 -2.76 -4.12 12.20
C LYS A 191 -3.13 -2.64 12.31
N LEU A 192 -3.80 -2.14 11.27
CA LEU A 192 -4.40 -0.81 11.27
C LEU A 192 -5.70 -0.78 12.08
N LYS A 193 -5.96 0.38 12.65
CA LYS A 193 -7.28 0.77 13.13
C LYS A 193 -7.96 1.66 12.06
N ASN A 194 -9.29 1.65 12.04
CA ASN A 194 -10.07 2.55 11.20
C ASN A 194 -9.61 2.60 9.72
N TYR A 195 -9.32 1.40 9.16
CA TYR A 195 -8.92 1.30 7.76
C TYR A 195 -10.10 1.63 6.85
N THR A 196 -9.87 2.50 5.90
CA THR A 196 -10.83 2.88 4.85
C THR A 196 -10.14 2.77 3.49
N HIS A 197 -10.80 2.08 2.59
CA HIS A 197 -10.44 1.98 1.19
C HIS A 197 -11.56 2.56 0.34
N ILE A 198 -11.22 3.37 -0.66
CA ILE A 198 -12.15 3.98 -1.60
C ILE A 198 -11.67 3.83 -3.05
N GLY A 199 -10.89 2.80 -3.28
CA GLY A 199 -10.31 2.48 -4.60
C GLY A 199 -11.26 1.73 -5.52
N SER A 200 -12.38 1.19 -5.02
CA SER A 200 -13.46 0.63 -5.82
C SER A 200 -14.71 1.52 -5.74
N LEU A 201 -15.54 1.45 -6.78
CA LEU A 201 -16.80 2.22 -6.82
C LEU A 201 -17.74 1.80 -5.68
N GLU A 202 -17.79 0.52 -5.37
CA GLU A 202 -18.63 -0.04 -4.30
C GLU A 202 -18.23 0.50 -2.94
N GLU A 203 -16.93 0.48 -2.61
CA GLU A 203 -16.42 0.99 -1.34
C GLU A 203 -16.56 2.51 -1.24
N TYR A 204 -16.36 3.23 -2.35
CA TYR A 204 -16.57 4.68 -2.39
C TYR A 204 -18.04 5.04 -2.18
N ASN A 205 -18.98 4.30 -2.79
CA ASN A 205 -20.41 4.51 -2.60
C ASN A 205 -20.85 4.17 -1.16
N GLU A 206 -20.30 3.10 -0.56
CA GLU A 206 -20.54 2.79 0.86
C GLU A 206 -20.05 3.92 1.76
N TYR A 207 -18.86 4.45 1.49
CA TYR A 207 -18.33 5.60 2.22
C TYR A 207 -19.26 6.81 2.12
N LEU A 208 -19.71 7.18 0.91
CA LEU A 208 -20.63 8.33 0.69
C LEU A 208 -21.98 8.12 1.39
N TYR A 209 -22.51 6.90 1.40
CA TYR A 209 -23.74 6.56 2.10
C TYR A 209 -23.60 6.84 3.61
N TRP A 210 -22.56 6.32 4.25
CA TRP A 210 -22.32 6.54 5.68
C TRP A 210 -22.01 7.99 6.01
N GLU A 211 -21.24 8.68 5.16
CA GLU A 211 -20.97 10.11 5.35
C GLU A 211 -22.28 10.94 5.35
N LYS A 212 -23.20 10.63 4.44
CA LYS A 212 -24.51 11.29 4.38
C LYS A 212 -25.38 10.94 5.59
N TYR A 213 -25.40 9.68 5.97
CA TYR A 213 -26.19 9.20 7.11
C TYR A 213 -25.80 9.93 8.41
N PHE A 214 -24.52 9.94 8.75
CA PHE A 214 -24.02 10.56 9.98
C PHE A 214 -24.02 12.11 9.97
N LYS A 215 -24.17 12.75 8.82
CA LYS A 215 -24.36 14.22 8.76
C LYS A 215 -25.80 14.62 9.04
N ASN A 216 -26.76 13.72 8.89
CA ASN A 216 -28.17 13.98 9.08
C ASN A 216 -28.70 13.47 10.46
N VAL A 217 -27.82 12.94 11.27
CA VAL A 217 -28.06 12.57 12.67
C VAL A 217 -27.34 13.56 13.59
#